data_94af6c7c8d5ef727eea01809290c130a
#
_entry.id   94af6c7c8d5ef727eea01809290c130a
#
_cell.length_a   1.000
_cell.length_b   1.000
_cell.length_c   1.000
_cell.angle_alpha   90.00
_cell.angle_beta   90.00
_cell.angle_gamma   90.00
#
_symmetry.space_group_name_H-M   'P 1'
#
loop_
_entity.id
_entity.type
_entity.pdbx_description
1 polymer ?
#
loop_
_entity_poly.entity_id
_entity_poly.type
_entity_poly.pdbx_seq_one_letter_code
_entity_poly.pdbx_strand_id
1 'polypeptide(L)'
;LKELQEALAALERRRSIFRLEYYKPYDYQKRFHNAKGHLSEFPAEQKVLMAANQTGKTTCAAFEVAYHATGRYPDWWEGRRFNRPVSILVGGKTNETVRDICQKELFGEPGDPQKKGTGTVPLIALGKSTSKPGVPNAIDTQLIKHVKGGVSKLMFRAYEQGPEKHMGIRIDLGWADEEPPQEIWSQYLRATISTNGLLMMTFTPEEGITVVVNGILHDIQKGQALINATWGDAPHLTNPDGSLTDKAIQKMNSFPLHEREMRTKGVPFMGSGLIFPFTEEQLSVNPIEIPRHWPRIIGIDFGHDHPFGSAQLAWDRDSDIVYVISDYQESRAIPAIHAAAIKPWGSWVPVAWPHDGLNTEKSTGDELRKSYADCGLLLLQKNATNPPDAAQGQQEGEGGNSVEASIL
;
A
#
# COMPACT_ATOMS: atom_id res chain seq x y z
N LEU A 1 -25.80 41.87 15.51
CA LEU A 1 -24.53 41.18 15.61
C LEU A 1 -24.60 39.99 16.56
N LYS A 2 -25.15 40.17 17.80
CA LYS A 2 -25.27 39.11 18.82
C LYS A 2 -26.18 37.97 18.33
N GLU A 3 -27.36 38.29 17.80
CA GLU A 3 -28.29 37.28 17.22
C GLU A 3 -27.68 36.52 16.04
N LEU A 4 -26.87 37.19 15.20
CA LEU A 4 -26.18 36.56 14.09
C LEU A 4 -25.08 35.58 14.58
N GLN A 5 -24.35 35.97 15.64
CA GLN A 5 -23.33 35.11 16.27
C GLN A 5 -23.98 33.89 16.93
N GLU A 6 -25.10 34.06 17.64
CA GLU A 6 -25.84 32.94 18.24
C GLU A 6 -26.40 31.99 17.19
N ALA A 7 -26.96 32.53 16.09
CA ALA A 7 -27.44 31.71 14.96
C ALA A 7 -26.30 30.96 14.27
N LEU A 8 -25.12 31.58 14.10
CA LEU A 8 -23.94 30.94 13.52
C LEU A 8 -23.42 29.80 14.43
N ALA A 9 -23.32 30.07 15.73
CA ALA A 9 -22.90 29.05 16.71
C ALA A 9 -23.90 27.88 16.77
N ALA A 10 -25.20 28.14 16.67
CA ALA A 10 -26.22 27.09 16.60
C ALA A 10 -26.10 26.25 15.32
N LEU A 11 -25.81 26.90 14.18
CA LEU A 11 -25.60 26.20 12.90
C LEU A 11 -24.33 25.34 12.92
N GLU A 12 -23.24 25.86 13.47
CA GLU A 12 -21.98 25.11 13.63
C GLU A 12 -22.16 23.90 14.54
N ARG A 13 -22.87 24.08 15.68
CA ARG A 13 -23.21 22.98 16.57
C ARG A 13 -24.09 21.95 15.84
N ARG A 14 -25.07 22.36 15.05
CA ARG A 14 -25.89 21.44 14.26
C ARG A 14 -25.05 20.70 13.23
N ARG A 15 -24.16 21.38 12.52
CA ARG A 15 -23.24 20.75 11.55
C ARG A 15 -22.31 19.73 12.21
N SER A 16 -21.81 19.99 13.41
CA SER A 16 -20.95 19.05 14.13
C SER A 16 -21.68 17.79 14.59
N ILE A 17 -22.99 17.86 14.88
CA ILE A 17 -23.80 16.72 15.31
C ILE A 17 -24.38 15.92 14.15
N PHE A 18 -24.69 16.59 13.04
CA PHE A 18 -25.31 15.98 11.86
C PHE A 18 -24.36 16.00 10.64
N ARG A 19 -23.10 15.69 10.86
CA ARG A 19 -22.05 15.69 9.80
C ARG A 19 -22.52 14.98 8.51
N LEU A 20 -23.26 13.87 8.64
CA LEU A 20 -23.76 13.09 7.52
C LEU A 20 -24.65 13.90 6.55
N GLU A 21 -25.48 14.81 7.08
CA GLU A 21 -26.42 15.65 6.31
C GLU A 21 -25.71 16.84 5.64
N TYR A 22 -24.61 17.30 6.23
CA TYR A 22 -23.84 18.47 5.79
C TYR A 22 -22.57 18.13 5.02
N TYR A 23 -22.34 16.84 4.77
CA TYR A 23 -21.15 16.39 4.04
C TYR A 23 -21.12 16.92 2.61
N LYS A 24 -20.05 17.59 2.28
CA LYS A 24 -19.73 18.05 0.94
C LYS A 24 -18.47 17.34 0.48
N PRO A 25 -18.60 16.26 -0.31
CA PRO A 25 -17.44 15.53 -0.78
C PRO A 25 -16.57 16.39 -1.71
N TYR A 26 -15.27 16.20 -1.63
CA TYR A 26 -14.37 16.67 -2.68
C TYR A 26 -14.66 15.91 -3.99
N ASP A 27 -14.21 16.41 -5.12
CA ASP A 27 -14.52 15.81 -6.42
C ASP A 27 -14.07 14.34 -6.51
N TYR A 28 -12.88 14.02 -6.02
CA TYR A 28 -12.42 12.63 -5.99
C TYR A 28 -13.23 11.75 -5.03
N GLN A 29 -13.69 12.29 -3.88
CA GLN A 29 -14.55 11.58 -2.95
C GLN A 29 -15.91 11.30 -3.57
N LYS A 30 -16.47 12.28 -4.29
CA LYS A 30 -17.72 12.10 -5.03
C LYS A 30 -17.57 11.03 -6.11
N ARG A 31 -16.43 11.03 -6.84
CA ARG A 31 -16.12 9.95 -7.79
C ARG A 31 -16.02 8.59 -7.11
N PHE A 32 -15.40 8.51 -5.93
CA PHE A 32 -15.31 7.26 -5.16
C PHE A 32 -16.70 6.76 -4.74
N HIS A 33 -17.56 7.63 -4.18
CA HIS A 33 -18.92 7.26 -3.77
C HIS A 33 -19.74 6.73 -4.94
N ASN A 34 -19.63 7.35 -6.12
CA ASN A 34 -20.39 7.05 -7.32
C ASN A 34 -19.67 6.13 -8.31
N ALA A 35 -18.57 5.50 -7.89
CA ALA A 35 -17.72 4.71 -8.77
C ALA A 35 -18.51 3.56 -9.43
N LYS A 36 -18.35 3.47 -10.75
CA LYS A 36 -18.75 2.31 -11.55
C LYS A 36 -17.59 1.34 -11.66
N GLY A 37 -17.91 0.06 -11.81
CA GLY A 37 -16.90 -0.95 -12.03
C GLY A 37 -16.18 -0.79 -13.37
N HIS A 38 -14.92 -1.18 -13.43
CA HIS A 38 -14.16 -1.22 -14.67
C HIS A 38 -14.93 -2.01 -15.74
N LEU A 39 -15.01 -1.47 -16.95
CA LEU A 39 -15.79 -2.03 -18.07
C LEU A 39 -17.24 -2.39 -17.69
N SER A 40 -17.87 -1.60 -16.81
CA SER A 40 -19.23 -1.83 -16.32
C SER A 40 -20.03 -0.54 -16.22
N GLU A 41 -21.32 -0.61 -16.55
CA GLU A 41 -22.28 0.48 -16.31
C GLU A 41 -22.86 0.42 -14.88
N PHE A 42 -22.63 -0.65 -14.15
CA PHE A 42 -23.12 -0.85 -12.80
C PHE A 42 -22.17 -0.28 -11.74
N PRO A 43 -22.68 0.09 -10.55
CA PRO A 43 -21.84 0.49 -9.44
C PRO A 43 -20.79 -0.56 -9.12
N ALA A 44 -19.59 -0.10 -8.76
CA ALA A 44 -18.47 -0.98 -8.43
C ALA A 44 -18.80 -1.92 -7.25
N GLU A 45 -18.32 -3.14 -7.34
CA GLU A 45 -18.37 -4.15 -6.28
C GLU A 45 -17.15 -4.03 -5.35
N GLN A 46 -16.04 -3.54 -5.89
CA GLN A 46 -14.83 -3.24 -5.15
C GLN A 46 -14.36 -1.83 -5.50
N LYS A 47 -14.16 -1.00 -4.49
CA LYS A 47 -13.68 0.38 -4.62
C LYS A 47 -12.35 0.53 -3.91
N VAL A 48 -11.36 1.02 -4.60
CA VAL A 48 -10.05 1.31 -4.05
C VAL A 48 -9.77 2.80 -4.14
N LEU A 49 -9.50 3.41 -3.01
CA LEU A 49 -9.05 4.79 -2.92
C LEU A 49 -7.57 4.78 -2.52
N MET A 50 -6.71 4.82 -3.51
CA MET A 50 -5.28 4.97 -3.35
C MET A 50 -4.93 6.45 -3.43
N ALA A 51 -4.52 7.04 -2.32
CA ALA A 51 -4.39 8.49 -2.28
C ALA A 51 -3.24 8.94 -1.37
N ALA A 52 -2.80 10.15 -1.62
CA ALA A 52 -1.80 10.85 -0.81
C ALA A 52 -2.21 10.96 0.67
N ASN A 53 -1.22 11.17 1.53
CA ASN A 53 -1.47 11.38 2.96
C ASN A 53 -2.29 12.66 3.20
N GLN A 54 -3.18 12.63 4.21
CA GLN A 54 -4.00 13.76 4.64
C GLN A 54 -4.96 14.33 3.58
N THR A 55 -5.31 13.58 2.56
CA THR A 55 -6.32 13.99 1.58
C THR A 55 -7.76 13.81 2.07
N GLY A 56 -7.99 13.01 3.13
CA GLY A 56 -9.31 12.72 3.66
C GLY A 56 -9.88 11.36 3.22
N LYS A 57 -9.00 10.38 2.96
CA LYS A 57 -9.36 8.99 2.60
C LYS A 57 -10.31 8.35 3.63
N THR A 58 -9.85 8.29 4.88
CA THR A 58 -10.59 7.67 6.00
C THR A 58 -11.94 8.35 6.23
N THR A 59 -11.97 9.68 6.16
CA THR A 59 -13.22 10.46 6.24
C THR A 59 -14.18 10.09 5.11
N CYS A 60 -13.69 9.98 3.87
CA CYS A 60 -14.49 9.55 2.72
C CYS A 60 -15.14 8.18 2.96
N ALA A 61 -14.35 7.18 3.34
CA ALA A 61 -14.86 5.84 3.60
C ALA A 61 -15.82 5.79 4.80
N ALA A 62 -15.54 6.57 5.86
CA ALA A 62 -16.43 6.64 7.01
C ALA A 62 -17.81 7.22 6.67
N PHE A 63 -17.89 8.22 5.78
CA PHE A 63 -19.17 8.69 5.24
C PHE A 63 -19.87 7.62 4.42
N GLU A 64 -19.16 6.89 3.58
CA GLU A 64 -19.76 5.78 2.81
C GLU A 64 -20.33 4.71 3.73
N VAL A 65 -19.57 4.28 4.74
CA VAL A 65 -20.05 3.37 5.79
C VAL A 65 -21.30 3.91 6.47
N ALA A 66 -21.32 5.20 6.84
CA ALA A 66 -22.44 5.83 7.51
C ALA A 66 -23.70 5.87 6.63
N TYR A 67 -23.56 6.17 5.33
CA TYR A 67 -24.68 6.16 4.39
C TYR A 67 -25.25 4.75 4.24
N HIS A 68 -24.44 3.74 4.08
CA HIS A 68 -24.89 2.36 3.97
C HIS A 68 -25.49 1.84 5.29
N ALA A 69 -24.88 2.16 6.44
CA ALA A 69 -25.35 1.72 7.75
C ALA A 69 -26.71 2.33 8.12
N THR A 70 -26.92 3.61 7.79
CA THR A 70 -28.14 4.35 8.14
C THR A 70 -29.22 4.30 7.06
N GLY A 71 -28.85 4.06 5.78
CA GLY A 71 -29.73 4.19 4.62
C GLY A 71 -30.06 5.64 4.24
N ARG A 72 -29.32 6.65 4.78
CA ARG A 72 -29.55 8.08 4.58
C ARG A 72 -28.71 8.62 3.42
N TYR A 73 -28.96 8.14 2.20
CA TYR A 73 -28.21 8.58 1.03
C TYR A 73 -28.60 10.00 0.60
N PRO A 74 -27.62 10.86 0.26
CA PRO A 74 -27.91 12.19 -0.27
C PRO A 74 -28.39 12.14 -1.72
N ASP A 75 -28.98 13.25 -2.21
CA ASP A 75 -29.54 13.33 -3.56
C ASP A 75 -28.50 13.12 -4.68
N TRP A 76 -27.24 13.55 -4.43
CA TRP A 76 -26.13 13.40 -5.39
C TRP A 76 -25.57 11.97 -5.48
N TRP A 77 -26.09 11.02 -4.69
CA TRP A 77 -25.58 9.65 -4.62
C TRP A 77 -26.08 8.81 -5.79
N GLU A 78 -25.19 8.39 -6.67
CA GLU A 78 -25.44 7.53 -7.82
C GLU A 78 -24.83 6.12 -7.64
N GLY A 79 -24.04 5.93 -6.58
CA GLY A 79 -23.40 4.67 -6.28
C GLY A 79 -24.37 3.59 -5.78
N ARG A 80 -23.81 2.47 -5.34
CA ARG A 80 -24.57 1.36 -4.78
C ARG A 80 -25.41 1.81 -3.59
N ARG A 81 -26.64 1.28 -3.47
CA ARG A 81 -27.55 1.53 -2.33
C ARG A 81 -28.00 0.20 -1.73
N PHE A 82 -28.05 0.15 -0.41
CA PHE A 82 -28.71 -0.93 0.32
C PHE A 82 -30.02 -0.40 0.91
N ASN A 83 -31.15 -1.00 0.51
CA ASN A 83 -32.49 -0.61 0.97
C ASN A 83 -32.93 -1.41 2.22
N ARG A 84 -31.99 -1.94 2.97
CA ARG A 84 -32.15 -2.74 4.17
C ARG A 84 -30.96 -2.55 5.12
N PRO A 85 -31.10 -2.91 6.41
CA PRO A 85 -29.95 -2.99 7.31
C PRO A 85 -28.86 -3.90 6.76
N VAL A 86 -27.60 -3.54 7.04
CA VAL A 86 -26.41 -4.20 6.50
C VAL A 86 -25.46 -4.67 7.60
N SER A 87 -24.72 -5.73 7.30
CA SER A 87 -23.60 -6.21 8.12
C SER A 87 -22.31 -5.66 7.53
N ILE A 88 -21.54 -4.91 8.34
CA ILE A 88 -20.34 -4.19 7.91
C ILE A 88 -19.15 -4.67 8.74
N LEU A 89 -18.02 -4.92 8.07
CA LEU A 89 -16.74 -5.17 8.70
C LEU A 89 -15.79 -4.00 8.40
N VAL A 90 -15.26 -3.39 9.45
CA VAL A 90 -14.25 -2.32 9.37
C VAL A 90 -12.94 -2.86 9.91
N GLY A 91 -11.88 -2.79 9.13
CA GLY A 91 -10.55 -3.26 9.47
C GLY A 91 -9.49 -2.18 9.40
N GLY A 92 -8.40 -2.38 10.15
CA GLY A 92 -7.21 -1.54 10.14
C GLY A 92 -6.03 -2.29 10.75
N LYS A 93 -4.83 -1.67 10.75
CA LYS A 93 -3.58 -2.35 11.13
C LYS A 93 -3.62 -2.92 12.56
N THR A 94 -3.92 -2.09 13.56
CA THR A 94 -3.99 -2.50 14.98
C THR A 94 -5.34 -2.15 15.60
N ASN A 95 -5.65 -2.73 16.74
CA ASN A 95 -6.90 -2.42 17.46
C ASN A 95 -6.95 -0.94 17.89
N GLU A 96 -5.80 -0.36 18.25
CA GLU A 96 -5.65 1.04 18.61
C GLU A 96 -5.90 1.94 17.39
N THR A 97 -5.31 1.63 16.23
CA THR A 97 -5.54 2.42 15.01
C THR A 97 -6.99 2.33 14.55
N VAL A 98 -7.63 1.18 14.65
CA VAL A 98 -9.07 1.04 14.36
C VAL A 98 -9.91 1.92 15.31
N ARG A 99 -9.58 1.97 16.62
CA ARG A 99 -10.25 2.83 17.60
C ARG A 99 -10.01 4.31 17.30
N ASP A 100 -8.75 4.72 17.17
CA ASP A 100 -8.35 6.14 17.15
C ASP A 100 -8.54 6.80 15.78
N ILE A 101 -8.72 5.99 14.73
CA ILE A 101 -8.94 6.47 13.37
C ILE A 101 -10.38 6.12 12.92
N CYS A 102 -10.69 4.84 12.68
CA CYS A 102 -11.96 4.45 12.09
C CYS A 102 -13.16 4.72 13.02
N GLN A 103 -13.08 4.28 14.28
CA GLN A 103 -14.18 4.48 15.25
C GLN A 103 -14.34 5.95 15.62
N LYS A 104 -13.24 6.69 15.76
CA LYS A 104 -13.26 8.13 15.97
C LYS A 104 -13.97 8.86 14.83
N GLU A 105 -13.64 8.55 13.60
CA GLU A 105 -14.26 9.18 12.44
C GLU A 105 -15.75 8.82 12.31
N LEU A 106 -16.11 7.58 12.64
CA LEU A 106 -17.48 7.10 12.61
C LEU A 106 -18.36 7.64 13.75
N PHE A 107 -17.84 7.73 14.98
CA PHE A 107 -18.66 7.94 16.17
C PHE A 107 -18.28 9.15 17.02
N GLY A 108 -17.13 9.76 16.81
CA GLY A 108 -16.52 10.81 17.62
C GLY A 108 -15.41 10.26 18.53
N GLU A 109 -14.83 11.12 19.38
CA GLU A 109 -13.65 10.83 20.19
C GLU A 109 -13.88 9.63 21.12
N PRO A 110 -13.04 8.55 21.04
CA PRO A 110 -13.15 7.40 21.92
C PRO A 110 -12.98 7.76 23.39
N GLY A 111 -13.87 7.24 24.24
CA GLY A 111 -13.82 7.51 25.68
C GLY A 111 -14.40 8.85 26.13
N ASP A 112 -14.78 9.74 25.19
CA ASP A 112 -15.47 11.00 25.52
C ASP A 112 -16.98 10.91 25.25
N PRO A 113 -17.83 10.78 26.28
CA PRO A 113 -19.28 10.70 26.09
C PRO A 113 -19.88 11.96 25.45
N GLN A 114 -19.25 13.15 25.61
CA GLN A 114 -19.74 14.39 25.04
C GLN A 114 -19.48 14.48 23.53
N LYS A 115 -18.50 13.74 23.03
CA LYS A 115 -18.17 13.65 21.61
C LYS A 115 -18.87 12.49 20.90
N LYS A 116 -19.61 11.65 21.62
CA LYS A 116 -20.35 10.54 21.03
C LYS A 116 -21.40 11.04 20.04
N GLY A 117 -21.33 10.53 18.79
CA GLY A 117 -22.24 10.94 17.70
C GLY A 117 -21.83 12.22 16.96
N THR A 118 -20.62 12.75 17.24
CA THR A 118 -20.01 13.85 16.45
C THR A 118 -19.21 13.34 15.25
N GLY A 119 -19.14 12.02 15.06
CA GLY A 119 -18.55 11.40 13.87
C GLY A 119 -19.49 11.48 12.67
N THR A 120 -19.24 10.61 11.67
CA THR A 120 -20.08 10.55 10.46
C THR A 120 -21.45 9.91 10.74
N VAL A 121 -21.55 9.02 11.74
CA VAL A 121 -22.83 8.43 12.16
C VAL A 121 -23.47 9.30 13.22
N PRO A 122 -24.65 9.89 12.95
CA PRO A 122 -25.30 10.80 13.89
C PRO A 122 -25.79 10.07 15.15
N LEU A 123 -25.77 10.74 16.29
CA LEU A 123 -26.16 10.21 17.59
C LEU A 123 -27.51 9.50 17.58
N ILE A 124 -28.50 10.04 16.87
CA ILE A 124 -29.85 9.50 16.75
C ILE A 124 -29.89 8.11 16.11
N ALA A 125 -28.90 7.78 15.28
CA ALA A 125 -28.77 6.48 14.63
C ALA A 125 -28.00 5.46 15.49
N LEU A 126 -27.23 5.89 16.49
CA LEU A 126 -26.46 4.98 17.33
C LEU A 126 -27.36 4.12 18.20
N GLY A 127 -27.13 2.81 18.15
CA GLY A 127 -27.77 1.79 19.00
C GLY A 127 -26.82 1.28 20.08
N LYS A 128 -27.06 0.05 20.52
CA LYS A 128 -26.18 -0.63 21.51
C LYS A 128 -24.80 -0.94 20.90
N SER A 129 -23.78 -0.89 21.72
CA SER A 129 -22.41 -1.31 21.39
C SER A 129 -21.89 -2.34 22.38
N THR A 130 -20.93 -3.14 21.96
CA THR A 130 -20.10 -4.00 22.81
C THR A 130 -18.67 -3.51 22.79
N SER A 131 -18.03 -3.57 23.96
CA SER A 131 -16.62 -3.16 24.08
C SER A 131 -15.68 -4.25 23.58
N LYS A 132 -14.54 -3.84 23.05
CA LYS A 132 -13.45 -4.75 22.65
C LYS A 132 -12.67 -5.19 23.88
N PRO A 133 -12.58 -6.50 24.17
CA PRO A 133 -11.77 -6.99 25.29
C PRO A 133 -10.29 -6.60 25.12
N GLY A 134 -9.67 -6.13 26.20
CA GLY A 134 -8.24 -5.79 26.23
C GLY A 134 -7.85 -4.45 25.60
N VAL A 135 -8.78 -3.72 25.01
CA VAL A 135 -8.49 -2.42 24.39
C VAL A 135 -9.42 -1.34 24.98
N PRO A 136 -8.92 -0.46 25.85
CA PRO A 136 -9.74 0.59 26.48
C PRO A 136 -10.47 1.46 25.47
N ASN A 137 -11.75 1.73 25.73
CA ASN A 137 -12.62 2.59 24.90
C ASN A 137 -12.84 2.13 23.45
N ALA A 138 -12.33 0.95 23.07
CA ALA A 138 -12.57 0.39 21.75
C ALA A 138 -13.91 -0.37 21.70
N ILE A 139 -14.60 -0.22 20.57
CA ILE A 139 -15.86 -0.91 20.27
C ILE A 139 -15.54 -2.18 19.46
N ASP A 140 -16.11 -3.31 19.86
CA ASP A 140 -16.06 -4.54 19.07
C ASP A 140 -17.18 -4.58 18.03
N THR A 141 -18.39 -4.23 18.45
CA THR A 141 -19.57 -4.18 17.59
C THR A 141 -20.44 -2.98 17.95
N GLN A 142 -20.91 -2.25 16.95
CA GLN A 142 -21.87 -1.16 17.08
C GLN A 142 -23.12 -1.45 16.26
N LEU A 143 -24.29 -1.34 16.86
CA LEU A 143 -25.58 -1.38 16.15
C LEU A 143 -25.99 0.02 15.70
N ILE A 144 -26.52 0.13 14.48
CA ILE A 144 -26.93 1.42 13.87
C ILE A 144 -28.36 1.29 13.36
N LYS A 145 -29.22 2.21 13.76
CA LYS A 145 -30.62 2.25 13.30
C LYS A 145 -30.68 2.63 11.82
N HIS A 146 -31.40 1.84 11.04
CA HIS A 146 -31.56 2.07 9.60
C HIS A 146 -32.92 2.73 9.33
N VAL A 147 -32.97 3.68 8.36
CA VAL A 147 -34.22 4.44 8.04
C VAL A 147 -35.38 3.57 7.55
N LYS A 148 -35.10 2.42 6.98
CA LYS A 148 -36.12 1.43 6.57
C LYS A 148 -36.56 0.49 7.70
N GLY A 149 -36.18 0.78 8.93
CA GLY A 149 -36.40 -0.09 10.09
C GLY A 149 -35.32 -1.13 10.28
N GLY A 150 -35.22 -1.67 11.49
CA GLY A 150 -34.17 -2.60 11.87
C GLY A 150 -32.85 -1.94 12.18
N VAL A 151 -31.79 -2.74 12.29
CA VAL A 151 -30.44 -2.28 12.70
C VAL A 151 -29.36 -2.88 11.81
N SER A 152 -28.47 -2.05 11.36
CA SER A 152 -27.20 -2.46 10.75
C SER A 152 -26.18 -2.79 11.83
N LYS A 153 -25.27 -3.72 11.55
CA LYS A 153 -24.26 -4.20 12.48
C LYS A 153 -22.86 -3.82 11.93
N LEU A 154 -22.12 -2.99 12.66
CA LEU A 154 -20.72 -2.70 12.38
C LEU A 154 -19.83 -3.53 13.29
N MET A 155 -18.90 -4.28 12.73
CA MET A 155 -17.90 -5.10 13.43
C MET A 155 -16.51 -4.52 13.15
N PHE A 156 -15.66 -4.50 14.17
CA PHE A 156 -14.30 -3.94 14.07
C PHE A 156 -13.26 -5.04 14.31
N ARG A 157 -12.30 -5.16 13.41
CA ARG A 157 -11.20 -6.13 13.48
C ARG A 157 -9.88 -5.47 13.09
N ALA A 158 -8.80 -5.89 13.75
CA ALA A 158 -7.45 -5.47 13.39
C ALA A 158 -6.74 -6.57 12.58
N TYR A 159 -5.87 -6.18 11.64
CA TYR A 159 -5.10 -7.12 10.85
C TYR A 159 -4.10 -7.91 11.69
N GLU A 160 -3.53 -7.30 12.75
CA GLU A 160 -2.66 -7.98 13.72
C GLU A 160 -3.30 -9.20 14.39
N GLN A 161 -4.64 -9.29 14.39
CA GLN A 161 -5.36 -10.44 14.95
C GLN A 161 -5.28 -11.69 14.07
N GLY A 162 -4.68 -11.57 12.88
CA GLY A 162 -4.54 -12.65 11.91
C GLY A 162 -5.81 -12.98 11.12
N PRO A 163 -5.67 -13.76 10.04
CA PRO A 163 -6.75 -14.07 9.11
C PRO A 163 -7.90 -14.85 9.75
N GLU A 164 -7.63 -15.66 10.79
CA GLU A 164 -8.65 -16.47 11.47
C GLU A 164 -9.78 -15.64 12.07
N LYS A 165 -9.48 -14.45 12.60
CA LYS A 165 -10.49 -13.53 13.16
C LYS A 165 -11.39 -12.90 12.11
N HIS A 166 -11.00 -12.99 10.85
CA HIS A 166 -11.75 -12.50 9.68
C HIS A 166 -12.52 -13.62 8.97
N MET A 167 -12.35 -14.89 9.37
CA MET A 167 -13.00 -16.06 8.77
C MET A 167 -14.45 -16.23 9.24
N GLY A 168 -15.26 -16.90 8.40
CA GLY A 168 -16.63 -17.32 8.77
C GLY A 168 -17.67 -16.20 8.88
N ILE A 169 -17.31 -14.97 8.53
CA ILE A 169 -18.20 -13.81 8.55
C ILE A 169 -18.86 -13.64 7.19
N ARG A 170 -20.12 -13.20 7.19
CA ARG A 170 -20.83 -12.75 5.99
C ARG A 170 -21.10 -11.26 6.15
N ILE A 171 -20.72 -10.46 5.17
CA ILE A 171 -20.85 -9.01 5.20
C ILE A 171 -21.44 -8.47 3.91
N ASP A 172 -22.21 -7.41 4.04
CA ASP A 172 -22.72 -6.62 2.92
C ASP A 172 -21.72 -5.55 2.48
N LEU A 173 -20.89 -5.09 3.43
CA LEU A 173 -19.85 -4.09 3.19
C LEU A 173 -18.61 -4.44 3.99
N GLY A 174 -17.45 -4.44 3.35
CA GLY A 174 -16.14 -4.46 3.97
C GLY A 174 -15.39 -3.17 3.73
N TRP A 175 -14.83 -2.56 4.78
CA TRP A 175 -13.91 -1.44 4.67
C TRP A 175 -12.56 -1.82 5.28
N ALA A 176 -11.53 -1.87 4.45
CA ALA A 176 -10.14 -1.99 4.86
C ALA A 176 -9.51 -0.59 4.85
N ASP A 177 -9.20 -0.05 6.05
CA ASP A 177 -8.44 1.19 6.20
C ASP A 177 -6.96 0.83 6.34
N GLU A 178 -6.15 1.40 5.49
CA GLU A 178 -4.82 0.96 5.10
C GLU A 178 -4.82 -0.42 4.42
N GLU A 179 -3.74 -0.69 3.69
CA GLU A 179 -3.61 -1.93 2.94
C GLU A 179 -3.55 -3.15 3.87
N PRO A 180 -4.47 -4.12 3.72
CA PRO A 180 -4.44 -5.34 4.50
C PRO A 180 -3.42 -6.33 3.93
N PRO A 181 -2.84 -7.23 4.77
CA PRO A 181 -2.15 -8.41 4.26
C PRO A 181 -3.01 -9.20 3.28
N GLN A 182 -2.39 -9.78 2.25
CA GLN A 182 -3.10 -10.53 1.19
C GLN A 182 -4.05 -11.60 1.72
N GLU A 183 -3.65 -12.31 2.78
CA GLU A 183 -4.47 -13.35 3.42
C GLU A 183 -5.76 -12.78 4.00
N ILE A 184 -5.71 -11.60 4.62
CA ILE A 184 -6.86 -10.90 5.18
C ILE A 184 -7.73 -10.35 4.06
N TRP A 185 -7.15 -9.75 3.03
CA TRP A 185 -7.90 -9.29 1.87
C TRP A 185 -8.70 -10.43 1.22
N SER A 186 -8.10 -11.61 1.11
CA SER A 186 -8.78 -12.82 0.63
C SER A 186 -10.00 -13.20 1.50
N GLN A 187 -9.96 -12.96 2.83
CA GLN A 187 -11.13 -13.20 3.69
C GLN A 187 -12.24 -12.17 3.45
N TYR A 188 -11.90 -10.90 3.19
CA TYR A 188 -12.90 -9.89 2.81
C TYR A 188 -13.60 -10.25 1.51
N LEU A 189 -12.85 -10.66 0.48
CA LEU A 189 -13.41 -11.14 -0.77
C LEU A 189 -14.40 -12.29 -0.56
N ARG A 190 -14.00 -13.30 0.22
CA ARG A 190 -14.87 -14.45 0.54
C ARG A 190 -16.11 -14.05 1.33
N ALA A 191 -16.00 -13.11 2.25
CA ALA A 191 -17.08 -12.68 3.13
C ALA A 191 -18.24 -12.00 2.39
N THR A 192 -18.00 -11.44 1.19
CA THR A 192 -18.98 -10.75 0.36
C THR A 192 -19.62 -11.62 -0.73
N ILE A 193 -19.09 -12.81 -1.02
CA ILE A 193 -19.58 -13.66 -2.13
C ILE A 193 -21.09 -13.94 -2.01
N SER A 194 -21.54 -14.39 -0.83
CA SER A 194 -22.95 -14.80 -0.63
C SER A 194 -23.94 -13.64 -0.51
N THR A 195 -23.44 -12.43 -0.28
CA THR A 195 -24.26 -11.22 -0.11
C THR A 195 -24.22 -10.35 -1.35
N ASN A 196 -23.39 -10.68 -2.31
CA ASN A 196 -23.01 -9.78 -3.41
C ASN A 196 -22.64 -8.40 -2.83
N GLY A 197 -21.77 -8.40 -1.83
CA GLY A 197 -21.44 -7.23 -1.02
C GLY A 197 -20.52 -6.24 -1.75
N LEU A 198 -20.27 -5.10 -1.10
CA LEU A 198 -19.31 -4.08 -1.52
C LEU A 198 -18.03 -4.19 -0.71
N LEU A 199 -16.89 -4.10 -1.35
CA LEU A 199 -15.59 -3.93 -0.67
C LEU A 199 -15.00 -2.55 -0.94
N MET A 200 -14.43 -1.97 0.09
CA MET A 200 -13.69 -0.70 0.00
C MET A 200 -12.31 -0.86 0.65
N MET A 201 -11.31 -0.30 -0.01
CA MET A 201 -9.96 -0.16 0.53
C MET A 201 -9.53 1.30 0.42
N THR A 202 -8.99 1.85 1.50
CA THR A 202 -8.49 3.23 1.54
C THR A 202 -7.08 3.22 2.08
N PHE A 203 -6.09 3.58 1.29
CA PHE A 203 -4.69 3.52 1.71
C PHE A 203 -3.79 4.52 0.98
N THR A 204 -2.62 4.78 1.57
CA THR A 204 -1.46 5.34 0.88
C THR A 204 -0.50 4.17 0.63
N PRO A 205 0.07 4.03 -0.57
CA PRO A 205 0.90 2.86 -0.92
C PRO A 205 2.31 2.96 -0.31
N GLU A 206 2.38 2.93 1.04
CA GLU A 206 3.63 3.10 1.80
C GLU A 206 4.54 1.86 1.72
N GLU A 207 3.97 0.70 1.47
CA GLU A 207 4.71 -0.56 1.32
C GLU A 207 5.12 -0.86 -0.14
N GLY A 208 4.93 0.13 -1.02
CA GLY A 208 5.28 0.02 -2.44
C GLY A 208 4.30 -0.83 -3.25
N ILE A 209 4.81 -1.57 -4.23
CA ILE A 209 4.01 -2.45 -5.09
C ILE A 209 3.94 -3.84 -4.46
N THR A 210 2.97 -4.03 -3.59
CA THR A 210 2.65 -5.35 -3.03
C THR A 210 1.84 -6.19 -4.02
N VAL A 211 1.58 -7.45 -3.70
CA VAL A 211 0.72 -8.33 -4.53
C VAL A 211 -0.69 -7.75 -4.68
N VAL A 212 -1.25 -7.17 -3.61
CA VAL A 212 -2.58 -6.55 -3.62
C VAL A 212 -2.59 -5.30 -4.50
N VAL A 213 -1.62 -4.42 -4.32
CA VAL A 213 -1.47 -3.18 -5.11
C VAL A 213 -1.20 -3.51 -6.57
N ASN A 214 -0.32 -4.47 -6.87
CA ASN A 214 -0.01 -4.88 -8.23
C ASN A 214 -1.26 -5.39 -8.98
N GLY A 215 -2.05 -6.25 -8.32
CA GLY A 215 -3.31 -6.74 -8.90
C GLY A 215 -4.30 -5.60 -9.23
N ILE A 216 -4.37 -4.57 -8.37
CA ILE A 216 -5.26 -3.42 -8.58
C ILE A 216 -4.75 -2.50 -9.70
N LEU A 217 -3.44 -2.30 -9.80
CA LEU A 217 -2.85 -1.36 -10.77
C LEU A 217 -2.77 -1.94 -12.19
N HIS A 218 -2.40 -3.21 -12.30
CA HIS A 218 -2.04 -3.81 -13.60
C HIS A 218 -3.05 -4.85 -14.10
N ASP A 219 -3.92 -5.35 -13.21
CA ASP A 219 -4.91 -6.39 -13.55
C ASP A 219 -6.30 -6.05 -12.97
N ILE A 220 -6.74 -4.80 -13.18
CA ILE A 220 -8.05 -4.35 -12.69
C ILE A 220 -9.18 -5.16 -13.33
N GLN A 221 -9.96 -5.85 -12.50
CA GLN A 221 -11.02 -6.74 -12.94
C GLN A 221 -12.33 -6.01 -13.15
N LYS A 222 -13.23 -6.62 -13.94
CA LYS A 222 -14.60 -6.13 -14.10
C LYS A 222 -15.27 -6.01 -12.73
N GLY A 223 -15.93 -4.87 -12.49
CA GLY A 223 -16.58 -4.59 -11.19
C GLY A 223 -15.67 -3.91 -10.16
N GLN A 224 -14.37 -3.80 -10.41
CA GLN A 224 -13.45 -3.03 -9.58
C GLN A 224 -13.37 -1.58 -10.04
N ALA A 225 -13.08 -0.66 -9.12
CA ALA A 225 -12.80 0.75 -9.42
C ALA A 225 -11.59 1.22 -8.60
N LEU A 226 -10.64 1.85 -9.28
CA LEU A 226 -9.50 2.52 -8.66
C LEU A 226 -9.67 4.03 -8.80
N ILE A 227 -9.64 4.73 -7.68
CA ILE A 227 -9.66 6.19 -7.61
C ILE A 227 -8.36 6.64 -6.97
N ASN A 228 -7.65 7.53 -7.66
CA ASN A 228 -6.46 8.17 -7.12
C ASN A 228 -6.79 9.59 -6.67
N ALA A 229 -6.12 10.05 -5.61
CA ALA A 229 -6.18 11.42 -5.16
C ALA A 229 -4.82 11.91 -4.67
N THR A 230 -4.49 13.12 -5.05
CA THR A 230 -3.25 13.83 -4.74
C THR A 230 -3.50 14.97 -3.76
N TRP A 231 -2.46 15.63 -3.31
CA TRP A 231 -2.59 16.89 -2.57
C TRP A 231 -3.29 17.98 -3.38
N GLY A 232 -3.17 17.95 -4.72
CA GLY A 232 -3.89 18.87 -5.61
C GLY A 232 -5.41 18.69 -5.59
N ASP A 233 -5.91 17.51 -5.18
CA ASP A 233 -7.33 17.22 -5.05
C ASP A 233 -7.92 17.58 -3.67
N ALA A 234 -7.08 18.07 -2.75
CA ALA A 234 -7.48 18.39 -1.37
C ALA A 234 -7.57 19.92 -1.16
N PRO A 235 -8.78 20.52 -1.08
CA PRO A 235 -8.96 21.98 -1.01
C PRO A 235 -8.27 22.67 0.17
N HIS A 236 -7.98 21.95 1.25
CA HIS A 236 -7.25 22.50 2.41
C HIS A 236 -5.73 22.52 2.23
N LEU A 237 -5.22 21.90 1.16
CA LEU A 237 -3.80 21.89 0.76
C LEU A 237 -3.53 22.75 -0.47
N THR A 238 -4.59 23.27 -1.13
CA THR A 238 -4.50 24.03 -2.37
C THR A 238 -5.01 25.46 -2.22
N ASN A 239 -4.46 26.36 -3.00
CA ASN A 239 -4.95 27.72 -3.21
C ASN A 239 -6.13 27.71 -4.20
N PRO A 240 -6.91 28.81 -4.32
CA PRO A 240 -7.99 28.91 -5.29
C PRO A 240 -7.57 28.76 -6.77
N ASP A 241 -6.32 28.99 -7.09
CA ASP A 241 -5.74 28.81 -8.42
C ASP A 241 -5.29 27.35 -8.69
N GLY A 242 -5.47 26.45 -7.72
CA GLY A 242 -5.08 25.04 -7.82
C GLY A 242 -3.63 24.72 -7.44
N SER A 243 -2.80 25.73 -7.17
CA SER A 243 -1.43 25.54 -6.67
C SER A 243 -1.46 25.05 -5.20
N LEU A 244 -0.39 24.37 -4.77
CA LEU A 244 -0.25 23.99 -3.37
C LEU A 244 -0.04 25.25 -2.50
N THR A 245 -0.59 25.23 -1.29
CA THR A 245 -0.33 26.29 -0.29
C THR A 245 1.13 26.26 0.16
N ASP A 246 1.67 27.40 0.60
CA ASP A 246 3.05 27.49 1.11
C ASP A 246 3.31 26.47 2.23
N LYS A 247 2.32 26.26 3.10
CA LYS A 247 2.40 25.28 4.19
C LYS A 247 2.50 23.86 3.64
N ALA A 248 1.76 23.52 2.58
CA ALA A 248 1.84 22.21 1.92
C ALA A 248 3.22 22.02 1.26
N ILE A 249 3.73 23.04 0.55
CA ILE A 249 5.06 23.02 -0.07
C ILE A 249 6.15 22.84 1.00
N GLN A 250 6.10 23.59 2.09
CA GLN A 250 7.04 23.44 3.20
C GLN A 250 7.02 22.01 3.77
N LYS A 251 5.82 21.46 3.98
CA LYS A 251 5.67 20.07 4.46
C LYS A 251 6.19 19.06 3.47
N MET A 252 5.90 19.20 2.18
CA MET A 252 6.44 18.35 1.10
C MET A 252 7.96 18.34 1.12
N ASN A 253 8.58 19.51 1.26
CA ASN A 253 10.03 19.64 1.28
C ASN A 253 10.69 19.02 2.54
N SER A 254 9.93 18.79 3.61
CA SER A 254 10.41 18.10 4.82
C SER A 254 10.43 16.57 4.68
N PHE A 255 9.79 16.00 3.65
CA PHE A 255 9.86 14.57 3.40
C PHE A 255 11.16 14.20 2.66
N PRO A 256 11.73 13.01 2.92
CA PRO A 256 12.78 12.45 2.09
C PRO A 256 12.38 12.47 0.60
N LEU A 257 13.33 12.72 -0.28
CA LEU A 257 13.04 12.92 -1.70
C LEU A 257 12.27 11.74 -2.31
N HIS A 258 12.66 10.52 -1.96
CA HIS A 258 12.05 9.28 -2.44
C HIS A 258 10.61 9.04 -1.94
N GLU A 259 10.22 9.64 -0.81
CA GLU A 259 8.85 9.51 -0.28
C GLU A 259 7.89 10.59 -0.79
N ARG A 260 8.39 11.66 -1.38
CA ARG A 260 7.58 12.83 -1.73
C ARG A 260 6.42 12.49 -2.66
N GLU A 261 6.67 11.73 -3.71
CA GLU A 261 5.63 11.37 -4.67
C GLU A 261 4.56 10.47 -4.05
N MET A 262 4.97 9.46 -3.31
CA MET A 262 4.05 8.59 -2.60
C MET A 262 3.18 9.39 -1.61
N ARG A 263 3.79 10.24 -0.79
CA ARG A 263 3.09 11.02 0.23
C ARG A 263 2.22 12.15 -0.33
N THR A 264 2.58 12.73 -1.48
CA THR A 264 1.89 13.88 -2.07
C THR A 264 1.01 13.54 -3.26
N LYS A 265 1.35 12.48 -4.01
CA LYS A 265 0.61 12.03 -5.19
C LYS A 265 -0.14 10.70 -4.96
N GLY A 266 0.16 9.97 -3.87
CA GLY A 266 -0.44 8.66 -3.62
C GLY A 266 -0.05 7.60 -4.65
N VAL A 267 1.08 7.76 -5.33
CA VAL A 267 1.64 6.76 -6.25
C VAL A 267 2.48 5.78 -5.45
N PRO A 268 2.39 4.47 -5.73
CA PRO A 268 3.25 3.52 -5.07
C PRO A 268 4.72 3.89 -5.30
N PHE A 269 5.44 3.98 -4.21
CA PHE A 269 6.88 4.00 -4.32
C PHE A 269 7.33 2.61 -4.83
N MET A 270 8.18 2.58 -5.81
CA MET A 270 8.72 1.32 -6.32
C MET A 270 9.63 0.71 -5.24
N GLY A 271 9.00 0.08 -4.24
CA GLY A 271 9.58 -0.81 -3.26
C GLY A 271 10.24 -0.18 -2.03
N SER A 272 9.75 -0.54 -0.85
CA SER A 272 10.55 -0.58 0.38
C SER A 272 11.72 -1.58 0.30
N GLY A 273 11.95 -2.13 -0.89
CA GLY A 273 13.07 -2.99 -1.26
C GLY A 273 13.90 -2.47 -2.41
N LEU A 274 13.61 -1.24 -2.92
CA LEU A 274 14.52 -0.62 -3.87
C LEU A 274 15.77 -0.17 -3.13
N ILE A 275 16.83 -0.89 -3.39
CA ILE A 275 18.20 -0.55 -2.99
C ILE A 275 18.58 0.84 -3.53
N PHE A 276 17.99 1.23 -4.66
CA PHE A 276 18.22 2.53 -5.30
C PHE A 276 16.91 3.33 -5.37
N PRO A 277 16.86 4.55 -4.80
CA PRO A 277 15.66 5.40 -4.75
C PRO A 277 15.41 6.16 -6.08
N PHE A 278 15.67 5.51 -7.20
CA PHE A 278 15.50 6.09 -8.54
C PHE A 278 14.48 5.27 -9.33
N THR A 279 13.69 5.94 -10.17
CA THR A 279 12.78 5.25 -11.08
C THR A 279 13.55 4.64 -12.25
N GLU A 280 13.01 3.59 -12.87
CA GLU A 280 13.61 3.00 -14.07
C GLU A 280 13.80 4.03 -15.18
N GLU A 281 12.85 4.97 -15.34
CA GLU A 281 12.95 6.07 -16.29
C GLU A 281 14.14 7.02 -16.03
N GLN A 282 14.51 7.21 -14.76
CA GLN A 282 15.67 8.04 -14.37
C GLN A 282 16.99 7.33 -14.59
N LEU A 283 17.00 6.00 -14.54
CA LEU A 283 18.18 5.17 -14.73
C LEU A 283 18.34 4.70 -16.18
N SER A 284 17.24 4.63 -16.94
CA SER A 284 17.26 4.15 -18.30
C SER A 284 17.86 5.19 -19.24
N VAL A 285 18.74 4.75 -20.11
CA VAL A 285 19.32 5.54 -21.18
C VAL A 285 18.95 4.95 -22.54
N ASN A 286 18.96 5.76 -23.58
CA ASN A 286 18.79 5.23 -24.94
C ASN A 286 19.87 4.18 -25.22
N PRO A 287 19.56 3.10 -25.96
CA PRO A 287 20.52 2.06 -26.30
C PRO A 287 21.79 2.67 -26.92
N ILE A 288 22.94 2.31 -26.37
CA ILE A 288 24.26 2.70 -26.84
C ILE A 288 25.04 1.46 -27.27
N GLU A 289 25.95 1.65 -28.22
CA GLU A 289 26.89 0.59 -28.57
C GLU A 289 27.97 0.51 -27.48
N ILE A 290 28.10 -0.65 -26.82
CA ILE A 290 29.08 -0.86 -25.74
C ILE A 290 30.45 -1.14 -26.33
N PRO A 291 31.43 -0.26 -26.16
CA PRO A 291 32.78 -0.45 -26.70
C PRO A 291 33.45 -1.73 -26.17
N ARG A 292 34.18 -2.43 -27.03
CA ARG A 292 34.83 -3.70 -26.68
C ARG A 292 35.91 -3.56 -25.60
N HIS A 293 36.50 -2.38 -25.47
CA HIS A 293 37.55 -2.11 -24.50
C HIS A 293 37.02 -1.76 -23.09
N TRP A 294 35.72 -1.55 -22.95
CA TRP A 294 35.16 -1.31 -21.62
C TRP A 294 35.23 -2.58 -20.77
N PRO A 295 35.74 -2.48 -19.52
CA PRO A 295 35.69 -3.59 -18.59
C PRO A 295 34.26 -4.07 -18.37
N ARG A 296 34.10 -5.39 -18.30
CA ARG A 296 32.81 -6.02 -18.01
C ARG A 296 32.93 -7.00 -16.86
N ILE A 297 31.85 -7.13 -16.11
CA ILE A 297 31.71 -8.11 -15.03
C ILE A 297 30.27 -8.60 -15.02
N ILE A 298 30.05 -9.82 -14.60
CA ILE A 298 28.72 -10.37 -14.33
C ILE A 298 28.62 -10.56 -12.82
N GLY A 299 27.59 -10.00 -12.19
CA GLY A 299 27.21 -10.31 -10.82
C GLY A 299 26.14 -11.39 -10.83
N ILE A 300 26.23 -12.35 -9.93
CA ILE A 300 25.18 -13.35 -9.70
C ILE A 300 24.77 -13.37 -8.24
N ASP A 301 23.50 -13.69 -8.00
CA ASP A 301 22.95 -14.00 -6.70
C ASP A 301 22.27 -15.36 -6.75
N PHE A 302 22.64 -16.25 -5.80
CA PHE A 302 22.15 -17.62 -5.79
C PHE A 302 20.74 -17.68 -5.21
N GLY A 303 19.83 -18.34 -5.89
CA GLY A 303 18.46 -18.54 -5.43
C GLY A 303 17.87 -19.84 -5.97
N HIS A 304 16.91 -20.39 -5.25
CA HIS A 304 16.11 -21.53 -5.70
C HIS A 304 14.61 -21.23 -5.56
N ASP A 305 14.09 -21.13 -4.34
CA ASP A 305 12.72 -20.67 -4.07
C ASP A 305 12.60 -19.14 -4.22
N HIS A 306 13.63 -18.40 -3.79
CA HIS A 306 13.88 -17.05 -4.27
C HIS A 306 14.54 -17.14 -5.65
N PRO A 307 14.23 -16.21 -6.57
CA PRO A 307 14.80 -16.27 -7.90
C PRO A 307 16.32 -16.12 -7.86
N PHE A 308 17.03 -16.93 -8.68
CA PHE A 308 18.40 -16.65 -9.06
C PHE A 308 18.41 -15.34 -9.86
N GLY A 309 19.33 -14.44 -9.56
CA GLY A 309 19.51 -13.17 -10.26
C GLY A 309 20.90 -13.05 -10.87
N SER A 310 21.01 -12.39 -12.02
CA SER A 310 22.29 -12.02 -12.60
C SER A 310 22.18 -10.74 -13.42
N ALA A 311 23.25 -9.93 -13.39
CA ALA A 311 23.36 -8.72 -14.20
C ALA A 311 24.76 -8.62 -14.79
N GLN A 312 24.83 -8.23 -16.08
CA GLN A 312 26.09 -7.88 -16.72
C GLN A 312 26.29 -6.38 -16.69
N LEU A 313 27.45 -5.95 -16.22
CA LEU A 313 27.84 -4.56 -16.09
C LEU A 313 28.96 -4.22 -17.07
N ALA A 314 28.95 -3.01 -17.63
CA ALA A 314 30.05 -2.44 -18.38
C ALA A 314 30.41 -1.06 -17.79
N TRP A 315 31.69 -0.79 -17.60
CA TRP A 315 32.17 0.44 -16.99
C TRP A 315 32.84 1.36 -18.02
N ASP A 316 32.23 2.51 -18.23
CA ASP A 316 32.89 3.63 -18.91
C ASP A 316 33.80 4.36 -17.93
N ARG A 317 35.11 4.14 -18.03
CA ARG A 317 36.10 4.74 -17.14
C ARG A 317 36.30 6.24 -17.37
N ASP A 318 35.95 6.74 -18.56
CA ASP A 318 36.16 8.15 -18.89
C ASP A 318 35.10 9.04 -18.26
N SER A 319 33.86 8.58 -18.22
CA SER A 319 32.73 9.27 -17.56
C SER A 319 32.44 8.74 -16.14
N ASP A 320 33.11 7.68 -15.70
CA ASP A 320 32.87 6.95 -14.45
C ASP A 320 31.40 6.46 -14.29
N ILE A 321 30.84 6.01 -15.42
CA ILE A 321 29.46 5.49 -15.44
C ILE A 321 29.48 3.98 -15.62
N VAL A 322 28.73 3.27 -14.80
CA VAL A 322 28.50 1.83 -14.92
C VAL A 322 27.14 1.59 -15.57
N TYR A 323 27.13 0.88 -16.68
CA TYR A 323 25.93 0.50 -17.41
C TYR A 323 25.53 -0.93 -17.10
N VAL A 324 24.26 -1.17 -16.76
CA VAL A 324 23.67 -2.51 -16.75
C VAL A 324 23.27 -2.81 -18.21
N ILE A 325 23.90 -3.82 -18.80
CA ILE A 325 23.73 -4.12 -20.24
C ILE A 325 22.97 -5.41 -20.54
N SER A 326 22.82 -6.25 -19.55
CA SER A 326 21.98 -7.46 -19.61
C SER A 326 21.60 -7.88 -18.20
N ASP A 327 20.44 -8.49 -18.06
CA ASP A 327 19.96 -9.08 -16.81
C ASP A 327 19.27 -10.43 -17.09
N TYR A 328 19.19 -11.28 -16.07
CA TYR A 328 18.49 -12.54 -16.10
C TYR A 328 18.04 -12.92 -14.70
N GLN A 329 16.80 -13.37 -14.60
CA GLN A 329 16.20 -13.83 -13.35
C GLN A 329 15.36 -15.09 -13.61
N GLU A 330 15.52 -16.13 -12.80
CA GLU A 330 14.75 -17.37 -12.92
C GLU A 330 14.66 -18.08 -11.56
N SER A 331 13.49 -18.63 -11.22
CA SER A 331 13.25 -19.42 -10.01
C SER A 331 13.20 -20.90 -10.33
N ARG A 332 13.58 -21.73 -9.36
CA ARG A 332 13.47 -23.20 -9.42
C ARG A 332 14.17 -23.85 -10.61
N ALA A 333 15.23 -23.22 -11.11
CA ALA A 333 16.07 -23.76 -12.15
C ALA A 333 17.39 -24.29 -11.58
N ILE A 334 18.06 -25.18 -12.32
CA ILE A 334 19.35 -25.77 -11.94
C ILE A 334 20.52 -24.92 -12.47
N PRO A 335 21.74 -25.03 -11.91
CA PRO A 335 22.91 -24.24 -12.32
C PRO A 335 23.21 -24.30 -13.82
N ALA A 336 22.95 -25.40 -14.48
CA ALA A 336 23.15 -25.55 -15.91
C ALA A 336 22.23 -24.65 -16.76
N ILE A 337 20.98 -24.42 -16.33
CA ILE A 337 20.03 -23.53 -16.99
C ILE A 337 20.49 -22.07 -16.83
N HIS A 338 20.84 -21.67 -15.61
CA HIS A 338 21.35 -20.33 -15.34
C HIS A 338 22.64 -20.05 -16.14
N ALA A 339 23.58 -20.99 -16.13
CA ALA A 339 24.81 -20.87 -16.92
C ALA A 339 24.55 -20.77 -18.43
N ALA A 340 23.57 -21.52 -18.95
CA ALA A 340 23.18 -21.44 -20.36
C ALA A 340 22.61 -20.07 -20.74
N ALA A 341 21.88 -19.42 -19.84
CA ALA A 341 21.34 -18.08 -20.06
C ALA A 341 22.43 -16.99 -20.00
N ILE A 342 23.44 -17.12 -19.14
CA ILE A 342 24.48 -16.13 -18.91
C ILE A 342 25.63 -16.22 -19.92
N LYS A 343 26.02 -17.43 -20.34
CA LYS A 343 27.16 -17.65 -21.27
C LYS A 343 27.11 -16.83 -22.57
N PRO A 344 25.95 -16.59 -23.21
CA PRO A 344 25.88 -15.76 -24.40
C PRO A 344 26.35 -14.31 -24.19
N TRP A 345 26.40 -13.83 -22.95
CA TRP A 345 26.89 -12.49 -22.62
C TRP A 345 28.41 -12.36 -22.77
N GLY A 346 29.11 -13.48 -22.84
CA GLY A 346 30.55 -13.58 -23.05
C GLY A 346 31.23 -14.54 -22.08
N SER A 347 31.67 -15.70 -22.58
CA SER A 347 32.35 -16.71 -21.77
C SER A 347 33.69 -16.24 -21.15
N TRP A 348 34.21 -15.09 -21.61
CA TRP A 348 35.42 -14.46 -21.11
C TRP A 348 35.17 -13.44 -20.00
N VAL A 349 33.90 -13.08 -19.73
CA VAL A 349 33.54 -12.10 -18.72
C VAL A 349 33.63 -12.77 -17.33
N PRO A 350 34.38 -12.18 -16.37
CA PRO A 350 34.46 -12.71 -15.02
C PRO A 350 33.12 -12.59 -14.29
N VAL A 351 32.82 -13.58 -13.46
CA VAL A 351 31.57 -13.67 -12.70
C VAL A 351 31.87 -13.49 -11.22
N ALA A 352 31.34 -12.40 -10.64
CA ALA A 352 31.34 -12.17 -9.20
C ALA A 352 30.17 -12.92 -8.55
N TRP A 353 30.39 -13.50 -7.39
CA TRP A 353 29.46 -14.37 -6.69
C TRP A 353 29.46 -14.06 -5.18
N PRO A 354 28.32 -14.18 -4.48
CA PRO A 354 28.20 -13.87 -3.05
C PRO A 354 28.75 -14.99 -2.16
N HIS A 355 28.87 -14.72 -0.86
CA HIS A 355 29.37 -15.65 0.15
C HIS A 355 28.58 -16.99 0.16
N ASP A 356 27.30 -16.97 -0.19
CA ASP A 356 26.44 -18.17 -0.24
C ASP A 356 26.95 -19.26 -1.20
N GLY A 357 27.80 -18.90 -2.15
CA GLY A 357 28.48 -19.85 -3.01
C GLY A 357 29.42 -20.83 -2.28
N LEU A 358 29.77 -20.55 -1.03
CA LEU A 358 30.54 -21.44 -0.16
C LEU A 358 29.66 -22.47 0.57
N ASN A 359 28.34 -22.31 0.53
CA ASN A 359 27.41 -23.29 1.11
C ASN A 359 27.50 -24.61 0.37
N THR A 360 27.48 -25.70 1.13
CA THR A 360 27.56 -27.05 0.59
C THR A 360 26.16 -27.54 0.16
N GLU A 361 26.03 -27.99 -1.07
CA GLU A 361 24.78 -28.61 -1.55
C GLU A 361 24.54 -29.95 -0.86
N LYS A 362 23.35 -30.13 -0.31
CA LYS A 362 22.95 -31.39 0.38
C LYS A 362 22.95 -32.61 -0.54
N SER A 363 22.83 -32.43 -1.84
CA SER A 363 22.73 -33.50 -2.86
C SER A 363 24.10 -34.01 -3.30
N THR A 364 25.09 -33.17 -3.43
CA THR A 364 26.43 -33.49 -3.98
C THR A 364 27.55 -33.45 -2.95
N GLY A 365 27.37 -32.69 -1.87
CA GLY A 365 28.42 -32.42 -0.89
C GLY A 365 29.46 -31.39 -1.37
N ASP A 366 29.32 -30.83 -2.57
CA ASP A 366 30.19 -29.82 -3.14
C ASP A 366 29.70 -28.40 -2.80
N GLU A 367 30.62 -27.41 -2.83
CA GLU A 367 30.25 -26.01 -2.72
C GLU A 367 29.39 -25.55 -3.91
N LEU A 368 28.33 -24.77 -3.67
CA LEU A 368 27.40 -24.31 -4.69
C LEU A 368 28.12 -23.62 -5.87
N ARG A 369 29.15 -22.78 -5.58
CA ARG A 369 29.97 -22.13 -6.63
C ARG A 369 30.59 -23.13 -7.61
N LYS A 370 30.97 -24.33 -7.13
CA LYS A 370 31.60 -25.37 -7.97
C LYS A 370 30.64 -25.86 -9.04
N SER A 371 29.38 -26.07 -8.71
CA SER A 371 28.34 -26.46 -9.67
C SER A 371 28.23 -25.47 -10.83
N TYR A 372 28.36 -24.16 -10.55
CA TYR A 372 28.35 -23.12 -11.59
C TYR A 372 29.66 -23.03 -12.38
N ALA A 373 30.80 -23.24 -11.74
CA ALA A 373 32.10 -23.31 -12.42
C ALA A 373 32.16 -24.50 -13.37
N ASP A 374 31.69 -25.68 -12.93
CA ASP A 374 31.62 -26.89 -13.75
C ASP A 374 30.67 -26.71 -14.98
N CYS A 375 29.67 -25.83 -14.84
CA CYS A 375 28.87 -25.40 -15.98
C CYS A 375 29.59 -24.40 -16.89
N GLY A 376 30.84 -24.02 -16.61
CA GLY A 376 31.73 -23.24 -17.48
C GLY A 376 31.57 -21.73 -17.33
N LEU A 377 31.12 -21.23 -16.20
CA LEU A 377 31.20 -19.82 -15.85
C LEU A 377 32.59 -19.46 -15.28
N LEU A 378 33.15 -18.31 -15.64
CA LEU A 378 34.44 -17.82 -15.17
C LEU A 378 34.29 -17.12 -13.81
N LEU A 379 34.09 -17.91 -12.74
CA LEU A 379 33.93 -17.36 -11.41
C LEU A 379 35.22 -16.70 -10.89
N LEU A 380 35.08 -15.55 -10.22
CA LEU A 380 36.19 -14.94 -9.52
C LEU A 380 36.71 -15.86 -8.40
N GLN A 381 38.00 -15.78 -8.09
CA GLN A 381 38.65 -16.64 -7.06
C GLN A 381 38.08 -16.40 -5.66
N LYS A 382 37.70 -15.15 -5.36
CA LYS A 382 37.09 -14.74 -4.09
C LYS A 382 35.65 -14.33 -4.31
N ASN A 383 34.81 -14.62 -3.34
CA ASN A 383 33.46 -14.09 -3.31
C ASN A 383 33.46 -12.56 -3.15
N ALA A 384 32.43 -11.93 -3.66
CA ALA A 384 32.16 -10.52 -3.40
C ALA A 384 31.79 -10.33 -1.91
N THR A 385 32.27 -9.23 -1.32
CA THR A 385 31.90 -8.78 0.02
C THR A 385 31.55 -7.31 -0.06
N ASN A 386 30.66 -6.87 0.84
CA ASN A 386 30.34 -5.47 0.98
C ASN A 386 31.56 -4.69 1.54
N PRO A 387 31.67 -3.39 1.27
CA PRO A 387 32.72 -2.59 1.88
C PRO A 387 32.61 -2.65 3.42
N PRO A 388 33.76 -2.54 4.13
CA PRO A 388 33.72 -2.54 5.58
C PRO A 388 32.95 -1.33 6.12
N ASP A 389 32.14 -1.56 7.14
CA ASP A 389 31.43 -0.48 7.83
C ASP A 389 32.43 0.27 8.74
N ALA A 390 32.84 1.44 8.27
CA ALA A 390 33.78 2.29 9.01
C ALA A 390 33.18 2.79 10.36
N ALA A 391 31.88 2.87 10.48
CA ALA A 391 31.19 3.26 11.72
C ALA A 391 31.26 2.14 12.79
N GLN A 392 31.41 0.90 12.37
CA GLN A 392 31.58 -0.26 13.25
C GLN A 392 33.06 -0.63 13.48
N GLY A 393 34.03 0.14 12.96
CA GLY A 393 35.43 -0.09 13.13
C GLY A 393 35.98 -1.31 12.38
N GLN A 394 35.29 -1.78 11.34
CA GLN A 394 35.73 -2.91 10.52
C GLN A 394 36.92 -2.51 9.63
N GLN A 395 37.84 -3.45 9.41
CA GLN A 395 39.00 -3.26 8.53
C GLN A 395 38.72 -3.75 7.10
N GLU A 396 39.54 -3.32 6.14
CA GLU A 396 39.45 -3.74 4.74
C GLU A 396 39.47 -5.27 4.62
N GLY A 397 38.41 -5.87 4.06
CA GLY A 397 38.21 -7.33 3.98
C GLY A 397 37.27 -7.94 5.04
N GLU A 398 36.82 -7.17 6.02
CA GLU A 398 35.87 -7.58 7.06
C GLU A 398 34.42 -7.18 6.76
N GLY A 399 34.13 -6.72 5.54
CA GLY A 399 32.79 -6.31 5.12
C GLY A 399 31.78 -7.45 5.29
N GLY A 400 30.65 -7.14 5.93
CA GLY A 400 29.56 -8.08 6.16
C GLY A 400 28.80 -8.44 4.87
N ASN A 401 27.89 -9.42 4.97
CA ASN A 401 26.99 -9.81 3.89
C ASN A 401 25.71 -8.96 3.84
N SER A 402 25.61 -7.88 4.62
CA SER A 402 24.45 -7.01 4.64
C SER A 402 24.42 -6.11 3.42
N VAL A 403 23.33 -6.18 2.67
CA VAL A 403 23.06 -5.30 1.52
C VAL A 403 22.91 -3.84 1.97
N GLU A 404 22.41 -3.61 3.19
CA GLU A 404 22.24 -2.28 3.79
C GLU A 404 23.57 -1.54 3.98
N ALA A 405 24.64 -2.25 4.33
CA ALA A 405 25.98 -1.68 4.48
C ALA A 405 26.62 -1.23 3.15
N SER A 406 26.10 -1.68 2.00
CA SER A 406 26.61 -1.31 0.66
C SER A 406 25.98 -0.02 0.11
N ILE A 407 24.94 0.51 0.77
CA ILE A 407 24.09 1.60 0.23
C ILE A 407 24.37 2.92 0.96
N LEU A 408 24.96 2.86 2.16
CA LEU A 408 25.39 4.02 2.96
C LEU A 408 26.81 4.46 2.58
#